data_0ac36eaa76e1cc771bafd61b1b3ed777
#
_entry.id   0ac36eaa76e1cc771bafd61b1b3ed777
#
_cell.length_a   1.000
_cell.length_b   1.000
_cell.length_c   1.000
_cell.angle_alpha   90.00
_cell.angle_beta   90.00
_cell.angle_gamma   90.00
#
_symmetry.space_group_name_H-M   'P 1'
#
loop_
_entity.id
_entity.type
_entity.pdbx_description
1 polymer ?
#
loop_
_entity_poly.entity_id
_entity_poly.type
_entity_poly.pdbx_seq_one_letter_code
_entity_poly.pdbx_strand_id
1 'polypeptide(L)'
;LSEDAFLTKCIRCGLCVSACPFDTLRLAQFRDNGVGIGTPFFEPRKIPCYMCTDIPCTEACPTDALDKKALSEQGSYDINKARMGIAVVDELNCVAYLGVQCDACYRACPLIDKAIVIDARHNDRTGKHAMLLPKVDPAYCTGCGKCEHACITKKAAITVVPRELVVGELNDNYVVGWQEGGDAKLKDADTNIKIDLKK
;
A
#
# COMPACT_ATOMS: atom_id res chain seq x y z
N LEU A 1 -8.03 -8.46 4.43
CA LEU A 1 -7.30 -9.39 5.30
C LEU A 1 -5.85 -8.96 5.38
N SER A 2 -5.17 -9.21 6.51
CA SER A 2 -3.72 -9.17 6.62
C SER A 2 -3.09 -10.27 5.76
N GLU A 3 -1.78 -10.18 5.50
CA GLU A 3 -1.08 -11.19 4.71
C GLU A 3 -1.16 -12.58 5.37
N ASP A 4 -0.96 -12.65 6.68
CA ASP A 4 -1.07 -13.91 7.43
C ASP A 4 -2.47 -14.51 7.35
N ALA A 5 -3.52 -13.69 7.51
CA ALA A 5 -4.90 -14.16 7.40
C ALA A 5 -5.24 -14.62 5.97
N PHE A 6 -4.69 -13.96 4.96
CA PHE A 6 -4.79 -14.38 3.57
C PHE A 6 -4.11 -15.75 3.35
N LEU A 7 -2.87 -15.89 3.80
CA LEU A 7 -2.08 -17.13 3.64
C LEU A 7 -2.72 -18.33 4.36
N THR A 8 -3.37 -18.07 5.50
CA THR A 8 -4.10 -19.10 6.27
C THR A 8 -5.32 -19.61 5.51
N LYS A 9 -6.04 -18.76 4.78
CA LYS A 9 -7.23 -19.13 4.03
C LYS A 9 -6.96 -19.61 2.62
N CYS A 10 -5.86 -19.16 2.01
CA CYS A 10 -5.54 -19.43 0.63
C CYS A 10 -5.10 -20.90 0.43
N ILE A 11 -5.91 -21.68 -0.27
CA ILE A 11 -5.60 -23.07 -0.64
C ILE A 11 -4.74 -23.21 -1.90
N ARG A 12 -4.30 -22.09 -2.49
CA ARG A 12 -3.42 -22.05 -3.67
C ARG A 12 -3.99 -22.75 -4.91
N CYS A 13 -5.31 -22.72 -5.07
CA CYS A 13 -6.01 -23.39 -6.17
C CYS A 13 -5.83 -22.75 -7.55
N GLY A 14 -5.37 -21.49 -7.62
CA GLY A 14 -5.12 -20.77 -8.88
C GLY A 14 -6.37 -20.20 -9.58
N LEU A 15 -7.59 -20.39 -9.04
CA LEU A 15 -8.81 -19.92 -9.68
C LEU A 15 -8.84 -18.38 -9.88
N CYS A 16 -8.30 -17.61 -8.91
CA CYS A 16 -8.18 -16.16 -9.03
C CYS A 16 -7.22 -15.74 -10.16
N VAL A 17 -6.18 -16.55 -10.43
CA VAL A 17 -5.27 -16.33 -11.56
C VAL A 17 -5.98 -16.56 -12.88
N SER A 18 -6.69 -17.69 -13.01
CA SER A 18 -7.46 -18.01 -14.22
C SER A 18 -8.62 -17.04 -14.48
N ALA A 19 -9.18 -16.46 -13.43
CA ALA A 19 -10.26 -15.48 -13.54
C ALA A 19 -9.79 -14.07 -13.89
N CYS A 20 -8.48 -13.78 -13.78
CA CYS A 20 -7.96 -12.45 -14.06
C CYS A 20 -7.90 -12.19 -15.58
N PRO A 21 -8.70 -11.25 -16.13
CA PRO A 21 -8.76 -11.03 -17.59
C PRO A 21 -7.52 -10.32 -18.15
N PHE A 22 -6.62 -9.84 -17.29
CA PHE A 22 -5.44 -9.07 -17.67
C PHE A 22 -4.13 -9.81 -17.37
N ASP A 23 -4.17 -11.07 -16.96
CA ASP A 23 -3.01 -11.87 -16.58
C ASP A 23 -2.13 -11.20 -15.50
N THR A 24 -2.74 -10.35 -14.67
CA THR A 24 -2.04 -9.62 -13.60
C THR A 24 -1.57 -10.58 -12.52
N LEU A 25 -2.44 -11.52 -12.11
CA LEU A 25 -2.13 -12.50 -11.08
C LEU A 25 -1.37 -13.69 -11.67
N ARG A 26 -0.37 -14.16 -10.94
CA ARG A 26 0.35 -15.41 -11.24
C ARG A 26 0.62 -16.18 -9.96
N LEU A 27 0.85 -17.48 -10.07
CA LEU A 27 1.25 -18.30 -8.93
C LEU A 27 2.76 -18.18 -8.71
N ALA A 28 3.14 -18.00 -7.46
CA ALA A 28 4.55 -17.92 -7.06
C ALA A 28 5.28 -19.24 -7.36
N GLN A 29 6.46 -19.11 -7.94
CA GLN A 29 7.39 -20.20 -8.21
C GLN A 29 8.55 -20.19 -7.21
N PHE A 30 9.36 -21.23 -7.21
CA PHE A 30 10.51 -21.35 -6.31
C PHE A 30 11.49 -20.15 -6.35
N ARG A 31 11.53 -19.43 -7.48
CA ARG A 31 12.42 -18.29 -7.70
C ARG A 31 11.83 -16.94 -7.26
N ASP A 32 10.56 -16.91 -6.88
CA ASP A 32 9.89 -15.69 -6.45
C ASP A 32 10.17 -15.47 -4.96
N ASN A 33 11.23 -14.69 -4.67
CA ASN A 33 11.71 -14.44 -3.32
C ASN A 33 10.64 -13.81 -2.43
N GLY A 34 10.46 -14.34 -1.24
CA GLY A 34 9.58 -13.80 -0.20
C GLY A 34 8.12 -14.23 -0.31
N VAL A 35 7.73 -14.95 -1.37
CA VAL A 35 6.35 -15.44 -1.55
C VAL A 35 6.33 -16.95 -1.49
N GLY A 36 5.42 -17.53 -0.71
CA GLY A 36 5.25 -18.99 -0.63
C GLY A 36 4.86 -19.60 -1.98
N ILE A 37 5.47 -20.72 -2.36
CA ILE A 37 5.20 -21.41 -3.64
C ILE A 37 3.68 -21.64 -3.81
N GLY A 38 3.18 -21.34 -5.01
CA GLY A 38 1.76 -21.48 -5.37
C GLY A 38 0.85 -20.37 -4.84
N THR A 39 1.35 -19.44 -4.05
CA THR A 39 0.58 -18.27 -3.61
C THR A 39 0.32 -17.32 -4.79
N PRO A 40 -0.92 -16.87 -5.02
CA PRO A 40 -1.18 -15.87 -6.04
C PRO A 40 -0.60 -14.53 -5.64
N PHE A 41 0.12 -13.91 -6.56
CA PHE A 41 0.70 -12.58 -6.39
C PHE A 41 0.80 -11.87 -7.75
N PHE A 42 1.17 -10.60 -7.74
CA PHE A 42 1.44 -9.85 -8.95
C PHE A 42 2.67 -8.96 -8.79
N GLU A 43 3.27 -8.63 -9.91
CA GLU A 43 4.40 -7.71 -9.97
C GLU A 43 3.92 -6.40 -10.58
N PRO A 44 3.65 -5.37 -9.77
CA PRO A 44 3.07 -4.11 -10.24
C PRO A 44 3.87 -3.48 -11.38
N ARG A 45 5.20 -3.61 -11.33
CA ARG A 45 6.09 -3.06 -12.36
C ARG A 45 5.89 -3.70 -13.72
N LYS A 46 5.52 -4.99 -13.78
CA LYS A 46 5.25 -5.70 -15.03
C LYS A 46 3.81 -5.48 -15.49
N ILE A 47 2.86 -5.91 -14.67
CA ILE A 47 1.43 -5.82 -14.97
C ILE A 47 0.70 -5.39 -13.69
N PRO A 48 0.23 -4.14 -13.59
CA PRO A 48 -0.50 -3.65 -12.43
C PRO A 48 -1.93 -4.20 -12.39
N CYS A 49 -2.61 -4.11 -11.25
CA CYS A 49 -4.03 -4.41 -11.16
C CYS A 49 -4.86 -3.35 -11.90
N TYR A 50 -5.72 -3.80 -12.82
CA TYR A 50 -6.54 -2.90 -13.64
C TYR A 50 -7.80 -2.40 -12.93
N MET A 51 -8.08 -2.87 -11.71
CA MET A 51 -9.19 -2.41 -10.89
C MET A 51 -10.56 -2.70 -11.55
N CYS A 52 -10.79 -3.97 -11.91
CA CYS A 52 -12.05 -4.42 -12.51
C CYS A 52 -13.24 -4.13 -11.58
N THR A 53 -14.33 -3.64 -12.15
CA THR A 53 -15.56 -3.31 -11.38
C THR A 53 -16.32 -4.55 -10.90
N ASP A 54 -16.22 -5.64 -11.67
CA ASP A 54 -16.83 -6.95 -11.39
C ASP A 54 -15.98 -7.86 -10.50
N ILE A 55 -14.72 -7.48 -10.26
CA ILE A 55 -13.75 -8.13 -9.37
C ILE A 55 -13.70 -9.66 -9.53
N PRO A 56 -13.47 -10.21 -10.74
CA PRO A 56 -13.63 -11.63 -11.04
C PRO A 56 -12.68 -12.53 -10.24
N CYS A 57 -11.50 -12.04 -9.88
CA CYS A 57 -10.54 -12.78 -9.04
C CYS A 57 -11.10 -13.05 -7.63
N THR A 58 -11.86 -12.12 -7.06
CA THR A 58 -12.49 -12.27 -5.74
C THR A 58 -13.70 -13.18 -5.84
N GLU A 59 -14.50 -13.03 -6.90
CA GLU A 59 -15.65 -13.91 -7.17
C GLU A 59 -15.24 -15.38 -7.31
N ALA A 60 -14.12 -15.64 -7.97
CA ALA A 60 -13.62 -16.99 -8.18
C ALA A 60 -12.99 -17.63 -6.93
N CYS A 61 -12.81 -16.89 -5.83
CA CYS A 61 -12.13 -17.40 -4.64
C CYS A 61 -13.08 -18.27 -3.78
N PRO A 62 -12.87 -19.60 -3.66
CA PRO A 62 -13.81 -20.48 -2.95
C PRO A 62 -13.66 -20.40 -1.42
N THR A 63 -12.56 -19.85 -0.90
CA THR A 63 -12.27 -19.83 0.54
C THR A 63 -12.40 -18.43 1.15
N ASP A 64 -12.85 -17.45 0.37
CA ASP A 64 -12.87 -16.03 0.76
C ASP A 64 -11.51 -15.53 1.28
N ALA A 65 -10.42 -16.11 0.79
CA ALA A 65 -9.07 -15.58 1.02
C ALA A 65 -8.92 -14.19 0.38
N LEU A 66 -9.58 -13.97 -0.78
CA LEU A 66 -9.85 -12.64 -1.32
C LEU A 66 -11.22 -12.19 -0.77
N ASP A 67 -11.19 -11.33 0.22
CA ASP A 67 -12.34 -11.01 1.07
C ASP A 67 -13.40 -10.17 0.32
N LYS A 68 -14.49 -10.84 -0.07
CA LYS A 68 -15.64 -10.20 -0.71
C LYS A 68 -16.34 -9.18 0.19
N LYS A 69 -16.41 -9.47 1.48
CA LYS A 69 -17.13 -8.61 2.44
C LYS A 69 -16.45 -7.27 2.60
N ALA A 70 -15.11 -7.24 2.57
CA ALA A 70 -14.33 -6.01 2.64
C ALA A 70 -14.56 -5.08 1.43
N LEU A 71 -15.00 -5.63 0.31
CA LEU A 71 -15.27 -4.90 -0.93
C LEU A 71 -16.76 -4.58 -1.12
N SER A 72 -17.64 -5.16 -0.31
CA SER A 72 -19.09 -4.99 -0.45
C SER A 72 -19.58 -3.72 0.24
N GLU A 73 -20.42 -2.97 -0.45
CA GLU A 73 -21.18 -1.85 0.10
C GLU A 73 -22.61 -1.90 -0.42
N GLN A 74 -23.59 -1.98 0.50
CA GLN A 74 -25.01 -1.96 0.18
C GLN A 74 -25.45 -2.91 -0.95
N GLY A 75 -24.77 -4.08 -1.06
CA GLY A 75 -25.09 -5.10 -2.06
C GLY A 75 -24.38 -4.95 -3.42
N SER A 76 -23.53 -3.94 -3.58
CA SER A 76 -22.60 -3.80 -4.73
C SER A 76 -21.16 -3.91 -4.30
N TYR A 77 -20.28 -4.29 -5.22
CA TYR A 77 -18.82 -4.29 -4.98
C TYR A 77 -18.21 -2.97 -5.37
N ASP A 78 -17.31 -2.46 -4.52
CA ASP A 78 -16.48 -1.30 -4.79
C ASP A 78 -15.00 -1.68 -4.72
N ILE A 79 -14.36 -1.79 -5.88
CA ILE A 79 -12.93 -2.09 -5.98
C ILE A 79 -12.05 -1.02 -5.32
N ASN A 80 -12.53 0.21 -5.16
CA ASN A 80 -11.78 1.28 -4.50
C ASN A 80 -11.57 1.02 -3.00
N LYS A 81 -12.32 0.08 -2.43
CA LYS A 81 -12.13 -0.41 -1.06
C LYS A 81 -11.04 -1.48 -0.94
N ALA A 82 -10.51 -1.97 -2.05
CA ALA A 82 -9.43 -2.94 -2.02
C ALA A 82 -8.21 -2.39 -1.26
N ARG A 83 -7.53 -3.27 -0.54
CA ARG A 83 -6.35 -2.95 0.27
C ARG A 83 -5.29 -4.02 0.04
N MET A 84 -4.77 -4.08 -1.20
CA MET A 84 -3.78 -5.06 -1.66
C MET A 84 -2.36 -4.72 -1.20
N GLY A 85 -2.13 -3.49 -0.81
CA GLY A 85 -0.84 -2.96 -0.36
C GLY A 85 -0.90 -1.45 -0.24
N ILE A 86 0.25 -0.82 -0.03
CA ILE A 86 0.41 0.63 -0.04
C ILE A 86 1.59 1.00 -0.93
N ALA A 87 1.41 2.02 -1.76
CA ALA A 87 2.50 2.58 -2.52
C ALA A 87 3.36 3.48 -1.62
N VAL A 88 4.66 3.26 -1.62
CA VAL A 88 5.66 4.04 -0.87
C VAL A 88 6.60 4.72 -1.85
N VAL A 89 6.85 6.01 -1.63
CA VAL A 89 7.77 6.80 -2.46
C VAL A 89 9.17 6.75 -1.84
N ASP A 90 10.15 6.34 -2.65
CA ASP A 90 11.57 6.49 -2.34
C ASP A 90 12.00 7.89 -2.77
N GLU A 91 12.05 8.80 -1.80
CA GLU A 91 12.35 10.22 -2.02
C GLU A 91 13.76 10.42 -2.59
N LEU A 92 14.71 9.55 -2.26
CA LEU A 92 16.10 9.65 -2.72
C LEU A 92 16.25 9.35 -4.22
N ASN A 93 15.39 8.49 -4.75
CA ASN A 93 15.43 8.07 -6.16
C ASN A 93 14.32 8.70 -7.01
N CYS A 94 13.36 9.38 -6.39
CA CYS A 94 12.26 10.03 -7.10
C CYS A 94 12.73 11.34 -7.75
N VAL A 95 12.62 11.41 -9.09
CA VAL A 95 13.07 12.58 -9.85
C VAL A 95 12.34 13.87 -9.45
N ALA A 96 11.11 13.77 -8.96
CA ALA A 96 10.35 14.93 -8.45
C ALA A 96 11.02 15.53 -7.21
N TYR A 97 11.49 14.70 -6.29
CA TYR A 97 12.26 15.12 -5.11
C TYR A 97 13.66 15.62 -5.47
N LEU A 98 14.20 15.20 -6.61
CA LEU A 98 15.45 15.74 -7.16
C LEU A 98 15.25 17.06 -7.92
N GLY A 99 14.01 17.58 -7.98
CA GLY A 99 13.70 18.88 -8.57
C GLY A 99 13.36 18.84 -10.06
N VAL A 100 13.11 17.66 -10.64
CA VAL A 100 12.58 17.49 -11.99
C VAL A 100 11.06 17.42 -11.91
N GLN A 101 10.36 18.18 -12.73
CA GLN A 101 8.89 18.06 -12.78
C GLN A 101 8.48 16.68 -13.28
N CYS A 102 7.78 15.94 -12.43
CA CYS A 102 7.26 14.62 -12.75
C CYS A 102 5.98 14.36 -11.95
N ASP A 103 4.92 13.95 -12.66
CA ASP A 103 3.61 13.62 -12.12
C ASP A 103 3.08 12.28 -12.62
N ALA A 104 3.95 11.43 -13.19
CA ALA A 104 3.57 10.17 -13.83
C ALA A 104 2.78 9.23 -12.90
N CYS A 105 3.23 9.06 -11.65
CA CYS A 105 2.54 8.23 -10.66
C CYS A 105 1.18 8.79 -10.25
N TYR A 106 1.07 10.12 -10.14
CA TYR A 106 -0.17 10.81 -9.84
C TYR A 106 -1.20 10.61 -10.95
N ARG A 107 -0.82 10.85 -12.21
CA ARG A 107 -1.72 10.66 -13.37
C ARG A 107 -2.14 9.22 -13.59
N ALA A 108 -1.29 8.26 -13.21
CA ALA A 108 -1.61 6.84 -13.34
C ALA A 108 -2.55 6.34 -12.24
N CYS A 109 -2.75 7.09 -11.15
CA CYS A 109 -3.56 6.68 -10.03
C CYS A 109 -5.05 6.71 -10.38
N PRO A 110 -5.81 5.61 -10.21
CA PRO A 110 -7.26 5.63 -10.43
C PRO A 110 -8.02 6.44 -9.38
N LEU A 111 -7.39 6.69 -8.21
CA LEU A 111 -7.92 7.52 -7.13
C LEU A 111 -7.09 8.80 -6.97
N ILE A 112 -6.96 9.53 -8.08
CA ILE A 112 -6.27 10.82 -8.15
C ILE A 112 -6.89 11.79 -7.15
N ASP A 113 -6.07 12.64 -6.52
CA ASP A 113 -6.45 13.60 -5.47
C ASP A 113 -6.96 12.98 -4.15
N LYS A 114 -7.07 11.63 -4.09
CA LYS A 114 -7.40 10.90 -2.86
C LYS A 114 -6.23 10.05 -2.40
N ALA A 115 -5.84 9.06 -3.20
CA ALA A 115 -4.78 8.13 -2.83
C ALA A 115 -3.37 8.65 -3.13
N ILE A 116 -3.23 9.49 -4.15
CA ILE A 116 -2.00 10.25 -4.42
C ILE A 116 -2.38 11.71 -4.62
N VAL A 117 -1.71 12.58 -3.86
CA VAL A 117 -1.83 14.03 -3.98
C VAL A 117 -0.47 14.64 -4.34
N ILE A 118 -0.47 15.79 -5.00
CA ILE A 118 0.74 16.52 -5.30
C ILE A 118 0.92 17.66 -4.29
N ASP A 119 2.03 17.61 -3.55
CA ASP A 119 2.49 18.70 -2.70
C ASP A 119 3.44 19.58 -3.52
N ALA A 120 2.95 20.74 -3.93
CA ALA A 120 3.74 21.70 -4.70
C ALA A 120 4.60 22.55 -3.76
N ARG A 121 5.92 22.36 -3.83
CA ARG A 121 6.89 23.11 -3.01
C ARG A 121 7.80 23.96 -3.87
N HIS A 122 8.28 25.07 -3.30
CA HIS A 122 9.31 25.88 -3.94
C HIS A 122 10.59 25.04 -4.15
N ASN A 123 11.23 25.25 -5.30
CA ASN A 123 12.51 24.60 -5.58
C ASN A 123 13.65 25.52 -5.14
N ASP A 124 14.12 25.34 -3.91
CA ASP A 124 15.17 26.17 -3.32
C ASP A 124 16.52 26.03 -4.05
N ARG A 125 16.74 24.90 -4.74
CA ARG A 125 17.98 24.64 -5.47
C ARG A 125 18.08 25.45 -6.76
N THR A 126 16.99 25.60 -7.49
CA THR A 126 16.98 26.27 -8.82
C THR A 126 16.26 27.61 -8.82
N GLY A 127 15.34 27.83 -7.90
CA GLY A 127 14.49 29.01 -7.83
C GLY A 127 13.53 29.20 -9.00
N LYS A 128 13.45 28.24 -9.94
CA LYS A 128 12.77 28.43 -11.22
C LYS A 128 11.38 27.83 -11.32
N HIS A 129 11.13 26.69 -10.72
CA HIS A 129 9.81 26.03 -10.76
C HIS A 129 9.54 25.26 -9.49
N ALA A 130 8.24 25.02 -9.22
CA ALA A 130 7.84 24.18 -8.11
C ALA A 130 8.25 22.73 -8.31
N MET A 131 8.62 22.09 -7.22
CA MET A 131 8.71 20.62 -7.16
C MET A 131 7.30 20.07 -6.95
N LEU A 132 6.93 19.08 -7.75
CA LEU A 132 5.64 18.40 -7.65
C LEU A 132 5.82 17.09 -6.91
N LEU A 133 5.77 17.14 -5.58
CA LEU A 133 6.10 16.00 -4.73
C LEU A 133 4.88 15.09 -4.54
N PRO A 134 4.93 13.84 -5.05
CA PRO A 134 3.84 12.90 -4.84
C PRO A 134 3.81 12.45 -3.37
N LYS A 135 2.64 12.55 -2.74
CA LYS A 135 2.35 12.01 -1.43
C LYS A 135 1.25 10.97 -1.53
N VAL A 136 1.45 9.82 -0.90
CA VAL A 136 0.46 8.74 -0.87
C VAL A 136 -0.30 8.78 0.44
N ASP A 137 -1.64 8.74 0.35
CA ASP A 137 -2.49 8.56 1.51
C ASP A 137 -2.79 7.07 1.70
N PRO A 138 -2.31 6.45 2.81
CA PRO A 138 -2.53 5.03 3.10
C PRO A 138 -4.01 4.66 3.28
N ALA A 139 -4.86 5.63 3.66
CA ALA A 139 -6.28 5.38 3.88
C ALA A 139 -7.02 5.08 2.57
N TYR A 140 -6.60 5.70 1.47
CA TYR A 140 -7.25 5.57 0.17
C TYR A 140 -6.48 4.70 -0.80
N CYS A 141 -5.18 4.44 -0.57
CA CYS A 141 -4.37 3.64 -1.46
C CYS A 141 -4.86 2.19 -1.50
N THR A 142 -5.20 1.72 -2.70
CA THR A 142 -5.65 0.34 -2.94
C THR A 142 -4.50 -0.64 -3.14
N GLY A 143 -3.28 -0.16 -3.44
CA GLY A 143 -2.14 -1.00 -3.76
C GLY A 143 -2.19 -1.59 -5.17
N CYS A 144 -2.96 -1.02 -6.10
CA CYS A 144 -3.10 -1.54 -7.46
C CYS A 144 -1.82 -1.54 -8.30
N GLY A 145 -0.83 -0.74 -7.92
CA GLY A 145 0.48 -0.70 -8.57
C GLY A 145 0.58 0.06 -9.87
N LYS A 146 -0.48 0.74 -10.33
CA LYS A 146 -0.44 1.56 -11.56
C LYS A 146 0.61 2.69 -11.47
N CYS A 147 0.79 3.27 -10.30
CA CYS A 147 1.81 4.29 -10.04
C CYS A 147 3.24 3.73 -10.17
N GLU A 148 3.48 2.50 -9.68
CA GLU A 148 4.75 1.81 -9.81
C GLU A 148 5.04 1.46 -11.27
N HIS A 149 4.03 0.96 -12.00
CA HIS A 149 4.14 0.65 -13.42
C HIS A 149 4.48 1.89 -14.26
N ALA A 150 3.84 3.02 -13.97
CA ALA A 150 4.02 4.28 -14.69
C ALA A 150 5.30 5.03 -14.32
N CYS A 151 6.02 4.62 -13.29
CA CYS A 151 7.22 5.32 -12.85
C CYS A 151 8.28 5.32 -13.94
N ILE A 152 8.81 6.50 -14.25
CA ILE A 152 9.76 6.71 -15.36
C ILE A 152 11.18 6.24 -15.07
N THR A 153 11.52 6.00 -13.80
CA THR A 153 12.85 5.55 -13.39
C THR A 153 13.05 4.06 -13.70
N LYS A 154 14.27 3.63 -14.01
CA LYS A 154 14.58 2.22 -14.29
C LYS A 154 14.16 1.29 -13.13
N LYS A 155 14.59 1.62 -11.92
CA LYS A 155 14.05 1.07 -10.68
C LYS A 155 12.94 2.03 -10.25
N ALA A 156 11.73 1.53 -10.09
CA ALA A 156 10.63 2.38 -9.68
C ALA A 156 10.95 3.08 -8.35
N ALA A 157 10.80 4.40 -8.34
CA ALA A 157 10.94 5.21 -7.13
C ALA A 157 9.64 5.28 -6.31
N ILE A 158 8.61 4.61 -6.76
CA ILE A 158 7.37 4.36 -6.01
C ILE A 158 7.05 2.88 -6.15
N THR A 159 6.93 2.18 -5.04
CA THR A 159 6.75 0.72 -5.00
C THR A 159 5.60 0.35 -4.09
N VAL A 160 4.86 -0.70 -4.45
CA VAL A 160 3.79 -1.23 -3.61
C VAL A 160 4.38 -2.25 -2.66
N VAL A 161 4.11 -2.07 -1.38
CA VAL A 161 4.54 -2.97 -0.31
C VAL A 161 3.34 -3.42 0.54
N PRO A 162 3.46 -4.54 1.27
CA PRO A 162 2.43 -4.97 2.23
C PRO A 162 2.09 -3.87 3.23
N ARG A 163 0.81 -3.75 3.60
CA ARG A 163 0.33 -2.69 4.51
C ARG A 163 1.01 -2.74 5.87
N GLU A 164 1.22 -3.92 6.39
CA GLU A 164 1.82 -4.19 7.69
C GLU A 164 3.25 -3.65 7.81
N LEU A 165 3.94 -3.46 6.69
CA LEU A 165 5.29 -2.88 6.68
C LEU A 165 5.28 -1.34 6.74
N VAL A 166 4.15 -0.70 6.46
CA VAL A 166 4.05 0.76 6.36
C VAL A 166 3.18 1.35 7.44
N VAL A 167 2.04 0.71 7.71
CA VAL A 167 1.08 1.15 8.72
C VAL A 167 1.28 0.29 9.96
N GLY A 168 2.03 0.82 10.93
CA GLY A 168 2.15 0.21 12.24
C GLY A 168 0.89 0.42 13.07
N GLU A 169 0.58 -0.53 13.93
CA GLU A 169 -0.35 -0.33 15.02
C GLU A 169 0.40 0.33 16.19
N LEU A 170 -0.26 1.30 16.85
CA LEU A 170 0.26 1.86 18.09
C LEU A 170 0.22 0.75 19.15
N ASN A 171 1.36 0.49 19.79
CA ASN A 171 1.37 -0.46 20.90
C ASN A 171 0.63 0.10 22.12
N ASP A 172 0.25 -0.79 23.04
CA ASP A 172 -0.54 -0.43 24.24
C ASP A 172 0.18 0.57 25.17
N ASN A 173 1.48 0.72 25.01
CA ASN A 173 2.32 1.64 25.80
C ASN A 173 2.43 3.04 25.16
N TYR A 174 1.90 3.25 23.96
CA TYR A 174 1.93 4.56 23.33
C TYR A 174 0.78 5.44 23.84
N VAL A 175 1.14 6.60 24.40
CA VAL A 175 0.18 7.57 24.90
C VAL A 175 0.19 8.81 24.00
N VAL A 176 -0.96 9.11 23.40
CA VAL A 176 -1.16 10.30 22.57
C VAL A 176 -1.68 11.42 23.47
N GLY A 177 -0.76 12.27 23.97
CA GLY A 177 -1.05 13.28 25.00
C GLY A 177 -2.04 14.38 24.58
N TRP A 178 -2.31 14.53 23.28
CA TRP A 178 -3.25 15.53 22.75
C TRP A 178 -4.65 14.96 22.43
N GLN A 179 -4.88 13.66 22.66
CA GLN A 179 -6.20 13.06 22.51
C GLN A 179 -6.94 13.08 23.84
N GLU A 180 -8.26 13.28 23.80
CA GLU A 180 -9.12 13.18 24.98
C GLU A 180 -8.89 11.82 25.70
N GLY A 181 -8.57 11.87 26.98
CA GLY A 181 -8.25 10.69 27.79
C GLY A 181 -6.78 10.26 27.76
N GLY A 182 -5.90 10.94 27.01
CA GLY A 182 -4.45 10.67 27.02
C GLY A 182 -3.83 10.86 28.41
N ASP A 183 -4.29 11.87 29.16
CA ASP A 183 -3.84 12.15 30.53
C ASP A 183 -4.16 11.03 31.53
N ALA A 184 -5.23 10.28 31.30
CA ALA A 184 -5.58 9.13 32.16
C ALA A 184 -4.58 7.98 31.92
N LYS A 185 -4.20 7.70 30.69
CA LYS A 185 -3.17 6.69 30.36
C LYS A 185 -1.78 7.08 30.88
N LEU A 186 -1.45 8.38 30.89
CA LEU A 186 -0.20 8.88 31.45
C LEU A 186 -0.11 8.70 32.98
N LYS A 187 -1.25 8.76 33.69
CA LYS A 187 -1.29 8.56 35.14
C LYS A 187 -1.11 7.10 35.56
N ASP A 188 -1.53 6.17 34.70
CA ASP A 188 -1.40 4.73 34.91
C ASP A 188 -0.07 4.17 34.40
N ALA A 189 0.69 4.96 33.62
CA ALA A 189 2.01 4.57 33.17
C ALA A 189 2.98 4.61 34.39
N ASP A 190 3.45 3.43 34.78
CA ASP A 190 4.43 3.28 35.87
C ASP A 190 5.69 4.07 35.54
N THR A 191 5.87 5.23 36.18
CA THR A 191 7.01 6.13 35.99
C THR A 191 8.31 5.59 36.61
N ASN A 192 8.35 4.33 37.03
CA ASN A 192 9.49 3.65 37.63
C ASN A 192 10.48 3.04 36.62
N ILE A 193 10.78 3.71 35.52
CA ILE A 193 12.01 3.41 34.78
C ILE A 193 13.16 4.08 35.51
N LYS A 194 13.75 3.39 36.47
CA LYS A 194 15.07 3.74 37.03
C LYS A 194 16.09 3.49 35.93
N ILE A 195 16.42 4.54 35.17
CA ILE A 195 17.58 4.51 34.30
C ILE A 195 18.83 4.49 35.20
N ASP A 196 19.42 3.32 35.31
CA ASP A 196 20.69 3.14 36.06
C ASP A 196 21.81 3.69 35.15
N LEU A 197 22.09 5.00 35.30
CA LEU A 197 23.20 5.68 34.68
C LEU A 197 24.52 5.33 35.42
N LYS A 198 24.90 4.06 35.43
CA LYS A 198 26.23 3.65 35.86
C LYS A 198 27.05 3.14 34.70
N LYS A 199 27.99 4.02 34.30
CA LYS A 199 29.22 3.88 33.53
C LYS A 199 29.11 3.92 32.01
#